data_586e655310c2a2b028c7df0c6313c0c7
#
_entry.id   586e655310c2a2b028c7df0c6313c0c7
#
_cell.length_a   1.000
_cell.length_b   1.000
_cell.length_c   1.000
_cell.angle_alpha   90.00
_cell.angle_beta   90.00
_cell.angle_gamma   90.00
#
_symmetry.space_group_name_H-M   'P 1'
#
loop_
_entity.id
_entity.type
_entity.pdbx_description
1 polymer ?
#
loop_
_entity_poly.entity_id
_entity_poly.type
_entity_poly.pdbx_seq_one_letter_code
_entity_poly.pdbx_strand_id
1 'polypeptide(L)'
;MRNMLNMKVLGSVALLGVGMMLAGCKSAPDLPQDQALALIQAKYDQTPPVGVSITVSKLGMNQGITDGFWKLTRVYPNRYWADYTLTDEGKKALTPQAGGDVIQWRPESATDTNYSVIVVTVAANHLKARNIQSVQDEMTAGVTTAKGADYTEGVDFTGVPGPLQDIAHNPGNQLGVKRHADFSLEGGVWKLHSTE
;
A
#
# COMPACT_ATOMS: atom_id res chain seq x y z
N MET A 1 69.40 -23.21 5.37
CA MET A 1 69.24 -22.79 3.95
C MET A 1 68.16 -21.75 3.94
N ARG A 2 68.56 -20.45 3.98
CA ARG A 2 68.66 -19.52 2.84
C ARG A 2 67.31 -19.49 2.08
N ASN A 3 66.57 -18.37 1.87
CA ASN A 3 66.94 -16.99 1.62
C ASN A 3 65.69 -16.10 1.78
N MET A 4 65.81 -14.94 2.40
CA MET A 4 65.77 -13.59 1.77
C MET A 4 64.40 -13.11 1.37
N LEU A 5 63.85 -12.16 2.08
CA LEU A 5 63.87 -10.67 1.90
C LEU A 5 63.48 -10.23 0.48
N ASN A 6 62.36 -9.55 0.40
CA ASN A 6 62.30 -8.34 -0.40
C ASN A 6 61.17 -7.39 0.13
N MET A 7 61.60 -6.42 0.82
CA MET A 7 60.89 -5.22 1.21
C MET A 7 60.96 -4.24 0.04
N LYS A 8 59.82 -3.86 -0.50
CA LYS A 8 59.74 -2.68 -1.38
C LYS A 8 58.81 -1.63 -0.75
N VAL A 9 59.49 -0.67 -0.19
CA VAL A 9 58.98 0.66 0.14
C VAL A 9 58.84 1.43 -1.16
N LEU A 10 57.69 2.01 -1.41
CA LEU A 10 57.44 3.10 -2.36
C LEU A 10 56.21 3.82 -1.78
N GLY A 11 56.37 4.95 -1.19
CA GLY A 11 56.64 6.23 -1.82
C GLY A 11 55.30 6.98 -1.86
N SER A 12 54.99 7.64 -0.68
CA SER A 12 53.87 8.57 -0.56
C SER A 12 54.13 9.79 -1.44
N VAL A 13 53.23 10.02 -2.38
CA VAL A 13 53.09 11.34 -3.01
C VAL A 13 51.75 11.90 -2.57
N ALA A 14 51.78 12.75 -1.57
CA ALA A 14 50.70 13.61 -1.17
C ALA A 14 50.56 14.73 -2.20
N LEU A 15 49.60 14.60 -3.11
CA LEU A 15 49.13 15.72 -3.94
C LEU A 15 48.08 16.48 -3.14
N LEU A 16 48.48 17.55 -2.50
CA LEU A 16 47.59 18.62 -2.01
C LEU A 16 46.97 19.34 -3.23
N GLY A 17 45.88 18.82 -3.70
CA GLY A 17 44.99 19.51 -4.65
C GLY A 17 44.11 20.49 -3.88
N VAL A 18 44.53 21.74 -3.79
CA VAL A 18 43.63 22.86 -3.43
C VAL A 18 42.63 23.01 -4.53
N GLY A 19 41.55 22.22 -4.47
CA GLY A 19 40.38 22.41 -5.30
C GLY A 19 39.58 23.58 -4.74
N MET A 20 39.63 24.73 -5.45
CA MET A 20 38.68 25.81 -5.25
C MET A 20 37.26 25.27 -5.25
N MET A 21 36.63 25.36 -4.09
CA MET A 21 35.17 25.18 -4.00
C MET A 21 34.53 26.35 -4.71
N LEU A 22 34.28 26.21 -6.00
CA LEU A 22 33.23 26.97 -6.67
C LEU A 22 31.94 26.52 -5.98
N ALA A 23 31.46 27.33 -5.04
CA ALA A 23 30.11 27.26 -4.52
C ALA A 23 29.14 27.68 -5.64
N GLY A 24 29.07 26.87 -6.68
CA GLY A 24 27.94 26.88 -7.59
C GLY A 24 26.74 26.39 -6.77
N CYS A 25 25.68 27.14 -6.77
CA CYS A 25 24.37 26.66 -6.30
C CYS A 25 24.09 25.35 -7.04
N LYS A 26 24.47 24.23 -6.46
CA LYS A 26 24.02 22.92 -6.93
C LYS A 26 22.54 22.88 -6.61
N SER A 27 21.71 23.06 -7.61
CA SER A 27 20.31 22.67 -7.48
C SER A 27 20.27 21.27 -6.88
N ALA A 28 19.33 21.04 -5.98
CA ALA A 28 19.13 19.72 -5.44
C ALA A 28 18.99 18.71 -6.59
N PRO A 29 19.51 17.48 -6.44
CA PRO A 29 19.31 16.44 -7.43
C PRO A 29 17.81 16.25 -7.64
N ASP A 30 17.41 15.94 -8.85
CA ASP A 30 16.00 15.69 -9.13
C ASP A 30 15.53 14.43 -8.39
N LEU A 31 14.22 14.39 -8.07
CA LEU A 31 13.57 13.22 -7.48
C LEU A 31 12.65 12.61 -8.55
N PRO A 32 13.05 11.53 -9.20
CA PRO A 32 12.20 10.85 -10.18
C PRO A 32 10.92 10.32 -9.56
N GLN A 33 9.83 10.29 -10.33
CA GLN A 33 8.52 9.82 -9.86
C GLN A 33 8.53 8.38 -9.35
N ASP A 34 9.26 7.50 -10.00
CA ASP A 34 9.41 6.10 -9.60
C ASP A 34 10.14 5.98 -8.25
N GLN A 35 11.15 6.80 -8.01
CA GLN A 35 11.84 6.86 -6.72
C GLN A 35 10.93 7.43 -5.63
N ALA A 36 10.19 8.51 -5.90
CA ALA A 36 9.23 9.07 -4.97
C ALA A 36 8.15 8.03 -4.59
N LEU A 37 7.61 7.33 -5.59
CA LEU A 37 6.63 6.27 -5.38
C LEU A 37 7.20 5.12 -4.53
N ALA A 38 8.43 4.72 -4.78
CA ALA A 38 9.10 3.67 -4.00
C ALA A 38 9.30 4.08 -2.53
N LEU A 39 9.62 5.36 -2.26
CA LEU A 39 9.74 5.87 -0.89
C LEU A 39 8.41 5.83 -0.14
N ILE A 40 7.30 6.22 -0.80
CA ILE A 40 5.96 6.13 -0.21
C ILE A 40 5.60 4.66 0.04
N GLN A 41 5.82 3.78 -0.94
CA GLN A 41 5.50 2.36 -0.80
C GLN A 41 6.28 1.70 0.32
N ALA A 42 7.56 2.01 0.48
CA ALA A 42 8.38 1.48 1.57
C ALA A 42 7.83 1.84 2.96
N LYS A 43 7.14 2.97 3.11
CA LYS A 43 6.42 3.32 4.35
C LYS A 43 5.18 2.43 4.52
N TYR A 44 4.41 2.23 3.47
CA TYR A 44 3.20 1.40 3.55
C TYR A 44 3.51 -0.07 3.81
N ASP A 45 4.60 -0.59 3.26
CA ASP A 45 5.05 -1.96 3.49
C ASP A 45 5.44 -2.24 4.96
N GLN A 46 5.71 -1.18 5.73
CA GLN A 46 5.97 -1.27 7.17
C GLN A 46 4.70 -1.18 8.03
N THR A 47 3.56 -0.81 7.43
CA THR A 47 2.29 -0.74 8.15
C THR A 47 1.61 -2.11 8.19
N PRO A 48 0.84 -2.42 9.26
CA PRO A 48 0.03 -3.63 9.26
C PRO A 48 -0.97 -3.65 8.10
N PRO A 49 -1.41 -4.83 7.67
CA PRO A 49 -2.53 -4.95 6.74
C PRO A 49 -3.74 -4.16 7.21
N VAL A 50 -4.44 -3.53 6.28
CA VAL A 50 -5.63 -2.73 6.59
C VAL A 50 -6.90 -3.53 6.38
N GLY A 51 -7.90 -3.26 7.21
CA GLY A 51 -9.24 -3.79 7.01
C GLY A 51 -9.90 -3.12 5.80
N VAL A 52 -10.46 -3.92 4.92
CA VAL A 52 -11.17 -3.45 3.74
C VAL A 52 -12.64 -3.80 3.85
N SER A 53 -13.49 -2.79 3.72
CA SER A 53 -14.92 -3.03 3.52
C SER A 53 -15.17 -3.36 2.05
N ILE A 54 -15.77 -4.50 1.79
CA ILE A 54 -16.23 -4.85 0.45
C ILE A 54 -17.76 -4.81 0.39
N THR A 55 -18.28 -4.18 -0.67
CA THR A 55 -19.70 -4.23 -1.01
C THR A 55 -19.93 -5.44 -1.89
N VAL A 56 -20.84 -6.30 -1.49
CA VAL A 56 -21.13 -7.55 -2.20
C VAL A 56 -22.60 -7.60 -2.58
N SER A 57 -22.89 -7.84 -3.86
CA SER A 57 -24.26 -8.05 -4.34
C SER A 57 -24.81 -9.38 -3.85
N LYS A 58 -26.13 -9.54 -3.90
CA LYS A 58 -26.78 -10.83 -3.64
C LYS A 58 -26.27 -11.92 -4.58
N LEU A 59 -26.01 -11.56 -5.84
CA LEU A 59 -25.42 -12.48 -6.82
C LEU A 59 -24.00 -12.88 -6.41
N GLY A 60 -23.20 -11.93 -5.95
CA GLY A 60 -21.84 -12.18 -5.44
C GLY A 60 -21.85 -13.09 -4.22
N MET A 61 -22.85 -12.98 -3.33
CA MET A 61 -22.99 -13.92 -2.20
C MET A 61 -23.22 -15.36 -2.67
N ASN A 62 -24.03 -15.55 -3.71
CA ASN A 62 -24.25 -16.87 -4.31
C ASN A 62 -22.98 -17.38 -5.03
N GLN A 63 -22.26 -16.49 -5.71
CA GLN A 63 -20.99 -16.83 -6.34
C GLN A 63 -19.96 -17.32 -5.32
N GLY A 64 -19.86 -16.66 -4.17
CA GLY A 64 -18.94 -17.08 -3.10
C GLY A 64 -19.26 -18.45 -2.49
N ILE A 65 -20.55 -18.90 -2.54
CA ILE A 65 -20.89 -20.28 -2.23
C ILE A 65 -20.30 -21.22 -3.28
N THR A 66 -20.48 -20.88 -4.56
CA THR A 66 -19.97 -21.69 -5.69
C THR A 66 -18.45 -21.79 -5.66
N ASP A 67 -17.78 -20.70 -5.33
CA ASP A 67 -16.31 -20.62 -5.23
C ASP A 67 -15.77 -21.19 -3.91
N GLY A 68 -16.64 -21.59 -3.01
CA GLY A 68 -16.26 -22.27 -1.78
C GLY A 68 -15.75 -21.38 -0.65
N PHE A 69 -15.97 -20.05 -0.70
CA PHE A 69 -15.52 -19.13 0.37
C PHE A 69 -16.43 -19.17 1.61
N TRP A 70 -17.73 -19.36 1.41
CA TRP A 70 -18.71 -19.44 2.49
C TRP A 70 -19.87 -20.36 2.12
N LYS A 71 -20.65 -20.73 3.12
CA LYS A 71 -21.88 -21.50 2.98
C LYS A 71 -23.02 -20.78 3.68
N LEU A 72 -24.20 -20.79 3.05
CA LEU A 72 -25.42 -20.27 3.66
C LEU A 72 -25.81 -21.12 4.87
N THR A 73 -25.98 -20.49 6.02
CA THR A 73 -26.33 -21.17 7.28
C THR A 73 -27.69 -20.78 7.82
N ARG A 74 -28.16 -19.57 7.53
CA ARG A 74 -29.47 -19.12 8.01
C ARG A 74 -30.06 -18.08 7.09
N VAL A 75 -31.37 -18.16 6.88
CA VAL A 75 -32.16 -17.15 6.15
C VAL A 75 -33.17 -16.55 7.11
N TYR A 76 -33.37 -15.23 7.01
CA TYR A 76 -34.37 -14.47 7.76
C TYR A 76 -35.41 -13.90 6.79
N PRO A 77 -36.45 -14.65 6.42
CA PRO A 77 -37.34 -14.30 5.30
C PRO A 77 -38.03 -12.95 5.45
N ASN A 78 -38.36 -12.56 6.68
CA ASN A 78 -39.09 -11.32 6.97
C ASN A 78 -38.18 -10.07 7.04
N ARG A 79 -36.87 -10.23 6.85
CA ARG A 79 -35.87 -9.17 6.98
C ARG A 79 -34.95 -9.05 5.77
N TYR A 80 -35.10 -9.92 4.79
CA TYR A 80 -34.17 -10.06 3.65
C TYR A 80 -32.72 -10.31 4.05
N TRP A 81 -32.47 -10.85 5.25
CA TRP A 81 -31.14 -11.13 5.80
C TRP A 81 -30.79 -12.61 5.65
N ALA A 82 -29.48 -12.85 5.61
CA ALA A 82 -28.95 -14.20 5.64
C ALA A 82 -27.60 -14.24 6.36
N ASP A 83 -27.36 -15.32 7.08
CA ASP A 83 -26.07 -15.59 7.67
C ASP A 83 -25.33 -16.64 6.82
N TYR A 84 -24.07 -16.40 6.60
CA TYR A 84 -23.14 -17.30 5.94
C TYR A 84 -21.99 -17.61 6.87
N THR A 85 -21.49 -18.83 6.83
CA THR A 85 -20.31 -19.22 7.59
C THR A 85 -19.15 -19.40 6.63
N LEU A 86 -18.02 -18.82 6.98
CA LEU A 86 -16.78 -19.00 6.22
C LEU A 86 -16.36 -20.47 6.22
N THR A 87 -15.94 -20.93 5.06
CA THR A 87 -15.22 -22.21 4.95
C THR A 87 -13.76 -22.02 5.35
N ASP A 88 -12.99 -23.10 5.39
CA ASP A 88 -11.55 -23.00 5.66
C ASP A 88 -10.82 -22.21 4.57
N GLU A 89 -11.28 -22.26 3.33
CA GLU A 89 -10.75 -21.43 2.24
C GLU A 89 -11.12 -19.96 2.43
N GLY A 90 -12.35 -19.68 2.79
CA GLY A 90 -12.78 -18.32 3.11
C GLY A 90 -12.00 -17.70 4.26
N LYS A 91 -11.69 -18.46 5.29
CA LYS A 91 -10.90 -18.01 6.46
C LYS A 91 -9.46 -17.63 6.13
N LYS A 92 -8.89 -18.21 5.08
CA LYS A 92 -7.53 -17.83 4.63
C LYS A 92 -7.50 -16.42 4.03
N ALA A 93 -8.59 -16.00 3.41
CA ALA A 93 -8.67 -14.73 2.69
C ALA A 93 -9.46 -13.65 3.43
N LEU A 94 -10.34 -14.01 4.35
CA LEU A 94 -11.31 -13.11 4.96
C LEU A 94 -11.34 -13.23 6.48
N THR A 95 -11.41 -12.09 7.16
CA THR A 95 -11.69 -12.03 8.60
C THR A 95 -12.91 -11.15 8.83
N PRO A 96 -14.03 -11.68 9.36
CA PRO A 96 -15.19 -10.87 9.68
C PRO A 96 -14.88 -9.82 10.75
N GLN A 97 -15.38 -8.61 10.59
CA GLN A 97 -15.16 -7.51 11.53
C GLN A 97 -15.71 -7.83 12.94
N ALA A 98 -16.82 -8.54 13.01
CA ALA A 98 -17.43 -8.93 14.29
C ALA A 98 -16.69 -10.07 15.01
N GLY A 99 -15.63 -10.61 14.40
CA GLY A 99 -14.95 -11.82 14.86
C GLY A 99 -15.75 -13.10 14.55
N GLY A 100 -15.09 -14.26 14.76
CA GLY A 100 -15.68 -15.56 14.42
C GLY A 100 -15.74 -15.83 12.92
N ASP A 101 -16.61 -16.75 12.52
CA ASP A 101 -16.68 -17.28 11.16
C ASP A 101 -17.94 -16.87 10.40
N VAL A 102 -18.79 -16.03 11.01
CA VAL A 102 -20.10 -15.69 10.45
C VAL A 102 -20.07 -14.35 9.75
N ILE A 103 -20.49 -14.35 8.51
CA ILE A 103 -20.76 -13.14 7.71
C ILE A 103 -22.28 -12.97 7.68
N GLN A 104 -22.78 -11.83 8.13
CA GLN A 104 -24.17 -11.49 8.04
C GLN A 104 -24.40 -10.59 6.82
N TRP A 105 -25.08 -11.11 5.82
CA TRP A 105 -25.51 -10.32 4.67
C TRP A 105 -26.80 -9.58 5.02
N ARG A 106 -26.80 -8.28 4.81
CA ARG A 106 -27.97 -7.40 4.98
C ARG A 106 -28.07 -6.47 3.78
N PRO A 107 -29.26 -6.16 3.30
CA PRO A 107 -29.39 -5.15 2.25
C PRO A 107 -28.89 -3.79 2.75
N GLU A 108 -28.33 -3.03 1.87
CA GLU A 108 -27.76 -1.71 2.17
C GLU A 108 -28.86 -0.71 2.58
N SER A 109 -30.04 -0.85 1.97
CA SER A 109 -31.23 -0.07 2.33
C SER A 109 -32.51 -0.85 2.06
N ALA A 110 -33.63 -0.33 2.54
CA ALA A 110 -34.96 -0.90 2.24
C ALA A 110 -35.34 -0.80 0.76
N THR A 111 -34.72 0.13 0.03
CA THR A 111 -34.97 0.38 -1.39
C THR A 111 -33.96 -0.34 -2.29
N ASP A 112 -32.77 -0.62 -1.79
CA ASP A 112 -31.77 -1.42 -2.51
C ASP A 112 -31.45 -2.69 -1.70
N THR A 113 -32.10 -3.77 -2.08
CA THR A 113 -31.96 -5.09 -1.46
C THR A 113 -30.91 -5.96 -2.16
N ASN A 114 -30.18 -5.42 -3.16
CA ASN A 114 -29.26 -6.21 -3.95
C ASN A 114 -27.84 -6.17 -3.42
N TYR A 115 -27.50 -5.15 -2.65
CA TYR A 115 -26.14 -4.93 -2.17
C TYR A 115 -26.07 -4.92 -0.64
N SER A 116 -24.93 -5.31 -0.13
CA SER A 116 -24.60 -5.24 1.28
C SER A 116 -23.12 -4.88 1.44
N VAL A 117 -22.80 -4.13 2.47
CA VAL A 117 -21.42 -3.87 2.85
C VAL A 117 -20.98 -4.97 3.82
N ILE A 118 -19.95 -5.68 3.43
CA ILE A 118 -19.29 -6.64 4.31
C ILE A 118 -17.97 -6.02 4.74
N VAL A 119 -17.79 -5.83 6.03
CA VAL A 119 -16.51 -5.39 6.56
C VAL A 119 -15.66 -6.61 6.88
N VAL A 120 -14.64 -6.79 6.07
CA VAL A 120 -13.69 -7.88 6.23
C VAL A 120 -12.27 -7.32 6.17
N THR A 121 -11.39 -7.93 6.92
CA THR A 121 -9.96 -7.75 6.73
C THR A 121 -9.52 -8.75 5.68
N VAL A 122 -9.02 -8.25 4.57
CA VAL A 122 -8.43 -9.10 3.56
C VAL A 122 -7.00 -9.40 3.99
N ALA A 123 -6.68 -10.69 4.16
CA ALA A 123 -5.38 -11.12 4.64
C ALA A 123 -4.24 -10.60 3.74
N ALA A 124 -3.20 -10.08 4.35
CA ALA A 124 -1.96 -9.64 3.72
C ALA A 124 -2.07 -8.44 2.75
N ASN A 125 -3.09 -7.59 2.87
CA ASN A 125 -3.16 -6.36 2.09
C ASN A 125 -2.53 -5.19 2.83
N HIS A 126 -1.69 -4.48 2.11
CA HIS A 126 -1.14 -3.20 2.52
C HIS A 126 -1.76 -2.07 1.71
N LEU A 127 -1.56 -0.84 2.16
CA LEU A 127 -1.82 0.32 1.33
C LEU A 127 -0.85 0.32 0.15
N LYS A 128 -1.30 0.84 -0.98
CA LYS A 128 -0.50 0.99 -2.20
C LYS A 128 -0.59 2.39 -2.73
N ALA A 129 0.58 2.99 -2.96
CA ALA A 129 0.69 4.25 -3.64
C ALA A 129 0.63 4.02 -5.16
N ARG A 130 -0.16 4.85 -5.85
CA ARG A 130 -0.37 4.76 -7.30
C ARG A 130 -0.50 6.16 -7.90
N ASN A 131 -0.35 6.24 -9.21
CA ASN A 131 -0.66 7.44 -9.99
C ASN A 131 -0.01 8.71 -9.42
N ILE A 132 1.27 8.62 -9.07
CA ILE A 132 2.00 9.80 -8.61
C ILE A 132 2.03 10.84 -9.73
N GLN A 133 1.74 12.08 -9.38
CA GLN A 133 1.82 13.20 -10.28
C GLN A 133 3.25 13.75 -10.32
N SER A 134 3.44 14.84 -11.05
CA SER A 134 4.75 15.49 -11.14
C SER A 134 5.28 15.85 -9.75
N VAL A 135 6.51 15.44 -9.47
CA VAL A 135 7.23 15.86 -8.27
C VAL A 135 7.67 17.30 -8.48
N GLN A 136 7.33 18.19 -7.55
CA GLN A 136 7.58 19.62 -7.62
C GLN A 136 8.42 20.09 -6.45
N ASP A 137 9.14 21.21 -6.63
CA ASP A 137 9.82 21.84 -5.51
C ASP A 137 8.79 22.43 -4.54
N GLU A 138 8.96 22.17 -3.26
CA GLU A 138 8.09 22.67 -2.22
C GLU A 138 8.87 23.28 -1.06
N MET A 139 8.23 24.23 -0.37
CA MET A 139 8.75 24.77 0.87
C MET A 139 8.06 24.11 2.04
N THR A 140 8.73 23.14 2.64
CA THR A 140 8.27 22.50 3.88
C THR A 140 8.92 23.17 5.08
N ALA A 141 8.15 23.45 6.11
CA ALA A 141 8.65 24.14 7.31
C ALA A 141 9.84 23.38 7.95
N GLY A 142 10.98 24.10 8.10
CA GLY A 142 12.19 23.52 8.67
C GLY A 142 13.05 22.68 7.70
N VAL A 143 12.68 22.58 6.44
CA VAL A 143 13.41 21.86 5.40
C VAL A 143 13.88 22.84 4.32
N THR A 144 15.18 22.86 4.06
CA THR A 144 15.77 23.79 3.07
C THR A 144 15.71 23.26 1.64
N THR A 145 15.48 21.96 1.48
CA THR A 145 15.34 21.34 0.17
C THR A 145 14.25 20.29 0.29
N ALA A 146 13.10 20.60 -0.23
CA ALA A 146 11.90 19.78 -0.20
C ALA A 146 11.29 19.64 -1.60
N LYS A 147 10.66 18.51 -1.81
CA LYS A 147 9.79 18.25 -2.95
C LYS A 147 8.48 17.67 -2.47
N GLY A 148 7.40 17.96 -3.18
CA GLY A 148 6.09 17.42 -2.93
C GLY A 148 5.53 16.71 -4.15
N ALA A 149 4.64 15.77 -3.92
CA ALA A 149 3.90 15.09 -4.99
C ALA A 149 2.55 14.59 -4.53
N ASP A 150 1.54 14.83 -5.36
CA ASP A 150 0.24 14.22 -5.18
C ASP A 150 0.25 12.79 -5.72
N TYR A 151 -0.42 11.90 -5.02
CA TYR A 151 -0.58 10.52 -5.42
C TYR A 151 -1.95 9.97 -5.01
N THR A 152 -2.26 8.77 -5.46
CA THR A 152 -3.47 8.06 -5.07
C THR A 152 -3.12 6.91 -4.13
N GLU A 153 -3.70 6.92 -2.93
CA GLU A 153 -3.63 5.82 -1.99
C GLU A 153 -4.78 4.83 -2.24
N GLY A 154 -4.49 3.57 -2.21
CA GLY A 154 -5.48 2.51 -2.31
C GLY A 154 -5.04 1.26 -1.57
N VAL A 155 -5.88 0.23 -1.60
CA VAL A 155 -5.55 -1.08 -1.04
C VAL A 155 -4.89 -1.95 -2.10
N ASP A 156 -3.89 -2.71 -1.70
CA ASP A 156 -3.30 -3.71 -2.58
C ASP A 156 -4.09 -5.02 -2.52
N PHE A 157 -4.76 -5.37 -3.61
CA PHE A 157 -5.46 -6.65 -3.76
C PHE A 157 -4.58 -7.78 -4.30
N THR A 158 -3.27 -7.56 -4.43
CA THR A 158 -2.34 -8.62 -4.82
C THR A 158 -2.41 -9.76 -3.80
N GLY A 159 -2.65 -10.97 -4.26
CA GLY A 159 -2.81 -12.14 -3.38
C GLY A 159 -4.23 -12.40 -2.89
N VAL A 160 -5.17 -11.48 -3.10
CA VAL A 160 -6.59 -11.79 -2.91
C VAL A 160 -7.04 -12.68 -4.07
N PRO A 161 -7.72 -13.80 -3.80
CA PRO A 161 -8.23 -14.66 -4.86
C PRO A 161 -9.06 -13.89 -5.88
N GLY A 162 -8.81 -14.10 -7.19
CA GLY A 162 -9.52 -13.41 -8.27
C GLY A 162 -11.04 -13.47 -8.14
N PRO A 163 -11.65 -14.65 -7.92
CA PRO A 163 -13.10 -14.77 -7.70
C PRO A 163 -13.62 -13.90 -6.56
N LEU A 164 -12.83 -13.71 -5.50
CA LEU A 164 -13.24 -12.86 -4.38
C LEU A 164 -13.20 -11.37 -4.75
N GLN A 165 -12.27 -10.94 -5.61
CA GLN A 165 -12.26 -9.60 -6.17
C GLN A 165 -13.47 -9.36 -7.08
N ASP A 166 -13.84 -10.35 -7.87
CA ASP A 166 -14.99 -10.28 -8.79
C ASP A 166 -16.35 -10.25 -8.05
N ILE A 167 -16.42 -10.89 -6.88
CA ILE A 167 -17.60 -10.91 -6.02
C ILE A 167 -17.89 -9.51 -5.45
N ALA A 168 -16.87 -8.72 -5.17
CA ALA A 168 -17.03 -7.39 -4.62
C ALA A 168 -17.68 -6.45 -5.64
N HIS A 169 -18.72 -5.71 -5.23
CA HIS A 169 -19.45 -4.82 -6.11
C HIS A 169 -18.55 -3.72 -6.72
N ASN A 170 -17.58 -3.26 -5.98
CA ASN A 170 -16.70 -2.18 -6.45
C ASN A 170 -15.32 -2.22 -5.80
N PRO A 171 -14.51 -3.24 -6.08
CA PRO A 171 -13.18 -3.36 -5.50
C PRO A 171 -12.28 -2.18 -5.87
N GLY A 172 -12.54 -1.53 -7.01
CA GLY A 172 -11.77 -0.37 -7.48
C GLY A 172 -12.04 0.92 -6.71
N ASN A 173 -13.20 1.08 -6.07
CA ASN A 173 -13.55 2.30 -5.33
C ASN A 173 -12.70 2.51 -4.07
N GLN A 174 -11.98 1.52 -3.65
CA GLN A 174 -11.04 1.62 -2.53
C GLN A 174 -9.67 2.14 -2.98
N LEU A 175 -9.56 2.57 -4.22
CA LEU A 175 -8.34 2.99 -4.87
C LEU A 175 -8.19 4.50 -4.98
N GLY A 176 -9.02 5.28 -4.30
CA GLY A 176 -9.24 6.64 -4.75
C GLY A 176 -8.95 7.76 -3.75
N VAL A 177 -8.29 7.54 -2.65
CA VAL A 177 -7.97 8.64 -1.74
C VAL A 177 -6.77 9.40 -2.29
N LYS A 178 -6.99 10.68 -2.61
CA LYS A 178 -5.89 11.59 -2.97
C LYS A 178 -5.10 11.90 -1.71
N ARG A 179 -3.80 11.84 -1.85
CA ARG A 179 -2.82 12.10 -0.80
C ARG A 179 -1.73 12.99 -1.33
N HIS A 180 -1.05 13.66 -0.42
CA HIS A 180 0.14 14.42 -0.66
C HIS A 180 1.32 13.81 0.09
N ALA A 181 2.51 13.83 -0.51
CA ALA A 181 3.73 13.36 0.12
C ALA A 181 4.82 14.42 0.01
N ASP A 182 5.46 14.72 1.14
CA ASP A 182 6.62 15.59 1.22
C ASP A 182 7.91 14.78 1.30
N PHE A 183 8.92 15.25 0.61
CA PHE A 183 10.24 14.64 0.58
C PHE A 183 11.30 15.65 0.98
N SER A 184 12.29 15.22 1.76
CA SER A 184 13.45 16.01 2.15
C SER A 184 14.74 15.39 1.63
N LEU A 185 15.69 16.25 1.26
CA LEU A 185 17.03 15.82 0.87
C LEU A 185 17.96 15.86 2.09
N GLU A 186 18.32 14.70 2.61
CA GLU A 186 19.19 14.56 3.78
C GLU A 186 20.47 13.81 3.42
N GLY A 187 21.61 14.45 3.61
CA GLY A 187 22.90 13.85 3.27
C GLY A 187 23.06 13.46 1.80
N GLY A 188 22.36 14.14 0.89
CA GLY A 188 22.36 13.83 -0.54
C GLY A 188 21.43 12.69 -0.97
N VAL A 189 20.59 12.19 -0.06
CA VAL A 189 19.60 11.13 -0.32
C VAL A 189 18.19 11.65 -0.05
N TRP A 190 17.26 11.40 -0.97
CA TRP A 190 15.86 11.71 -0.78
C TRP A 190 15.22 10.77 0.22
N LYS A 191 14.45 11.35 1.14
CA LYS A 191 13.66 10.62 2.13
C LYS A 191 12.23 11.12 2.13
N LEU A 192 11.29 10.23 2.42
CA LEU A 192 9.92 10.61 2.70
C LEU A 192 9.87 11.30 4.06
N HIS A 193 9.36 12.53 4.10
CA HIS A 193 9.21 13.34 5.31
C HIS A 193 7.82 13.15 5.92
N SER A 194 6.76 13.33 5.12
CA SER A 194 5.37 13.18 5.54
C SER A 194 4.47 12.64 4.45
N THR A 195 3.28 12.19 4.83
CA THR A 195 2.14 11.89 3.93
C THR A 195 0.86 12.36 4.60
N GLU A 196 0.03 13.10 3.86
CA GLU A 196 -1.26 13.65 4.29
C GLU A 196 -2.43 13.16 3.45
#